data_dfe74f61ebc2eb467ae7af3eb4481642
#
_entry.id   dfe74f61ebc2eb467ae7af3eb4481642
#
_cell.length_a   1.000
_cell.length_b   1.000
_cell.length_c   1.000
_cell.angle_alpha   90.00
_cell.angle_beta   90.00
_cell.angle_gamma   90.00
#
_symmetry.space_group_name_H-M   'P 1'
#
loop_
_entity.id
_entity.type
_entity.pdbx_description
1 polymer ?
#
loop_
_entity_poly.entity_id
_entity_poly.type
_entity_poly.pdbx_seq_one_letter_code
_entity_poly.pdbx_strand_id
1 'polypeptide(L)'
;MRARRYCHPIRHEYKSKNIKNIKNICKYDILFVTLRQFIIVTMVNRLSKAQIKLVRSLQNKKTRDELQLFVAEGNKCINDLEGTFALRLKITLDNATPTEIAQMSSLRTPPGVIAVFEKAKQQAIDFSTNRLILALDGIQDPGNLGTIIRTCDWFGIYDIICSKDTADCYNPKVVQATMGALARVRMHYVDDLPQMLSDFKDANYPIYGTLLEGNNMYAPNSIPNKEFGIIVMGNEGNGISPAIREVLTHTLLIPSYNTNNTSESLNVSIATAIILAEFRRPI
;
A
#
# COMPACT_ATOMS: atom_id res chain seq x y z
N MET A 1 7.84 24.71 -68.65
CA MET A 1 8.77 25.87 -68.56
C MET A 1 9.74 25.61 -67.44
N ARG A 2 10.92 25.16 -67.76
CA ARG A 2 12.25 25.78 -67.70
C ARG A 2 12.46 26.66 -66.44
N ALA A 3 13.39 26.23 -65.49
CA ALA A 3 14.77 26.73 -65.52
C ALA A 3 15.65 25.88 -64.54
N ARG A 4 16.69 25.31 -65.14
CA ARG A 4 17.91 24.83 -64.46
C ARG A 4 18.75 26.05 -64.10
N ARG A 5 19.45 26.01 -62.93
CA ARG A 5 20.74 26.69 -62.74
C ARG A 5 21.69 25.89 -61.88
N TYR A 6 22.84 25.73 -62.42
CA TYR A 6 24.11 25.17 -62.00
C TYR A 6 24.68 25.81 -60.74
N CYS A 7 25.35 25.05 -59.91
CA CYS A 7 26.47 25.55 -59.13
C CYS A 7 27.61 24.49 -59.10
N HIS A 8 28.80 24.96 -59.38
CA HIS A 8 30.07 24.30 -59.56
C HIS A 8 30.63 23.71 -58.21
N PRO A 9 31.50 22.69 -58.28
CA PRO A 9 32.23 22.17 -57.11
C PRO A 9 33.55 22.96 -56.98
N ILE A 10 33.78 23.51 -55.80
CA ILE A 10 35.09 24.04 -55.40
C ILE A 10 35.89 22.91 -54.81
N ARG A 11 36.94 22.45 -55.53
CA ARG A 11 38.01 21.61 -55.03
C ARG A 11 38.94 22.46 -54.16
N HIS A 12 39.06 22.14 -52.89
CA HIS A 12 40.18 22.55 -52.05
C HIS A 12 41.00 21.32 -51.67
N GLU A 13 42.20 21.27 -52.22
CA GLU A 13 43.28 20.38 -51.78
C GLU A 13 43.70 20.75 -50.35
N TYR A 14 43.47 19.86 -49.39
CA TYR A 14 44.12 19.98 -48.09
C TYR A 14 45.23 18.92 -47.97
N LYS A 15 46.47 19.45 -47.84
CA LYS A 15 47.71 18.69 -47.72
C LYS A 15 47.71 17.73 -46.51
N SER A 16 48.19 16.53 -46.76
CA SER A 16 48.30 15.34 -45.92
C SER A 16 49.34 15.46 -44.77
N LYS A 17 49.33 16.47 -43.94
CA LYS A 17 50.28 16.57 -42.80
C LYS A 17 49.64 16.56 -41.39
N ASN A 18 48.33 16.50 -41.24
CA ASN A 18 47.69 16.59 -39.90
C ASN A 18 46.86 15.39 -39.44
N ILE A 19 46.93 14.26 -40.14
CA ILE A 19 46.06 13.10 -39.80
C ILE A 19 46.56 12.36 -38.55
N LYS A 20 47.87 12.43 -38.18
CA LYS A 20 48.39 11.78 -36.98
C LYS A 20 47.98 12.47 -35.66
N ASN A 21 47.77 13.77 -35.66
CA ASN A 21 47.33 14.53 -34.49
C ASN A 21 45.84 14.40 -34.17
N ILE A 22 45.00 14.25 -35.20
CA ILE A 22 43.55 14.11 -35.01
C ILE A 22 43.17 12.74 -34.41
N LYS A 23 43.93 11.67 -34.74
CA LYS A 23 43.71 10.34 -34.14
C LYS A 23 44.04 10.29 -32.66
N ASN A 24 44.98 11.08 -32.20
CA ASN A 24 45.35 11.15 -30.77
C ASN A 24 44.36 12.03 -29.96
N ILE A 25 43.89 13.14 -30.52
CA ILE A 25 42.88 13.99 -29.88
C ILE A 25 41.55 13.27 -29.71
N CYS A 26 41.06 12.57 -30.75
CA CYS A 26 39.85 11.76 -30.64
C CYS A 26 39.95 10.61 -29.60
N LYS A 27 41.15 10.05 -29.42
CA LYS A 27 41.36 8.96 -28.45
C LYS A 27 41.36 9.46 -27.00
N TYR A 28 41.86 10.65 -26.74
CA TYR A 28 41.83 11.29 -25.43
C TYR A 28 40.45 11.87 -25.12
N ASP A 29 39.76 12.44 -26.08
CA ASP A 29 38.38 12.94 -25.89
C ASP A 29 37.39 11.83 -25.65
N ILE A 30 37.50 10.69 -26.36
CA ILE A 30 36.66 9.50 -26.12
C ILE A 30 36.99 8.91 -24.73
N LEU A 31 38.26 8.86 -24.32
CA LEU A 31 38.65 8.36 -23.01
C LEU A 31 38.15 9.29 -21.89
N PHE A 32 38.21 10.61 -22.09
CA PHE A 32 37.67 11.60 -21.14
C PHE A 32 36.16 11.60 -21.05
N VAL A 33 35.44 11.44 -22.17
CA VAL A 33 33.98 11.31 -22.19
C VAL A 33 33.55 10.00 -21.53
N THR A 34 34.26 8.89 -21.80
CA THR A 34 33.98 7.58 -21.17
C THR A 34 34.33 7.59 -19.68
N LEU A 35 35.42 8.22 -19.28
CA LEU A 35 35.77 8.43 -17.86
C LEU A 35 34.79 9.37 -17.16
N ARG A 36 34.34 10.45 -17.81
CA ARG A 36 33.31 11.32 -17.27
C ARG A 36 31.95 10.61 -17.15
N GLN A 37 31.55 9.83 -18.13
CA GLN A 37 30.36 8.98 -18.03
C GLN A 37 30.53 7.88 -16.97
N PHE A 38 31.71 7.27 -16.87
CA PHE A 38 32.00 6.29 -15.82
C PHE A 38 32.03 6.93 -14.43
N ILE A 39 32.57 8.16 -14.29
CA ILE A 39 32.57 8.94 -13.03
C ILE A 39 31.16 9.44 -12.71
N ILE A 40 30.34 9.81 -13.71
CA ILE A 40 28.94 10.19 -13.51
C ILE A 40 28.07 8.96 -13.16
N VAL A 41 28.36 7.81 -13.74
CA VAL A 41 27.69 6.53 -13.39
C VAL A 41 28.18 5.99 -12.03
N THR A 42 29.40 6.30 -11.61
CA THR A 42 29.94 5.90 -10.29
C THR A 42 29.72 6.94 -9.18
N MET A 43 29.19 8.12 -9.47
CA MET A 43 28.55 8.94 -8.44
C MET A 43 27.14 8.38 -8.17
N VAL A 44 27.05 7.14 -7.74
CA VAL A 44 25.92 6.64 -6.98
C VAL A 44 25.79 7.59 -5.79
N ASN A 45 24.74 8.39 -5.77
CA ASN A 45 24.49 9.35 -4.70
C ASN A 45 24.40 8.57 -3.39
N ARG A 46 25.54 8.46 -2.70
CA ARG A 46 25.63 7.71 -1.44
C ARG A 46 24.64 8.31 -0.45
N LEU A 47 23.94 7.45 0.25
CA LEU A 47 22.91 7.85 1.21
C LEU A 47 23.49 8.82 2.26
N SER A 48 22.85 9.96 2.44
CA SER A 48 23.26 10.94 3.44
C SER A 48 22.80 10.51 4.85
N LYS A 49 23.54 10.95 5.88
CA LYS A 49 23.13 10.73 7.28
C LYS A 49 21.73 11.30 7.58
N ALA A 50 21.33 12.39 6.91
CA ALA A 50 20.01 12.97 7.05
C ALA A 50 18.91 12.05 6.51
N GLN A 51 19.15 11.39 5.37
CA GLN A 51 18.22 10.41 4.80
C GLN A 51 18.09 9.16 5.68
N ILE A 52 19.18 8.65 6.23
CA ILE A 52 19.14 7.53 7.19
C ILE A 52 18.28 7.91 8.42
N LYS A 53 18.52 9.12 8.97
CA LYS A 53 17.74 9.64 10.10
C LYS A 53 16.26 9.78 9.75
N LEU A 54 15.95 10.29 8.56
CA LEU A 54 14.58 10.41 8.06
C LEU A 54 13.89 9.03 8.04
N VAL A 55 14.47 8.04 7.36
CA VAL A 55 13.85 6.70 7.25
C VAL A 55 13.61 6.08 8.63
N ARG A 56 14.59 6.17 9.53
CA ARG A 56 14.43 5.70 10.93
C ARG A 56 13.32 6.41 11.67
N SER A 57 13.16 7.73 11.48
CA SER A 57 12.14 8.51 12.15
C SER A 57 10.71 8.13 11.71
N LEU A 58 10.54 7.60 10.50
CA LEU A 58 9.27 7.13 9.96
C LEU A 58 8.74 5.84 10.63
N GLN A 59 9.52 5.20 11.50
CA GLN A 59 9.00 4.16 12.41
C GLN A 59 7.96 4.73 13.39
N ASN A 60 8.03 6.03 13.71
CA ASN A 60 7.10 6.72 14.60
C ASN A 60 5.88 7.25 13.83
N LYS A 61 4.65 6.97 14.33
CA LYS A 61 3.40 7.43 13.73
C LYS A 61 3.35 8.97 13.61
N LYS A 62 3.73 9.68 14.68
CA LYS A 62 3.73 11.15 14.68
C LYS A 62 4.57 11.72 13.52
N THR A 63 5.77 11.19 13.31
CA THR A 63 6.64 11.64 12.21
C THR A 63 6.04 11.30 10.83
N ARG A 64 5.43 10.12 10.67
CA ARG A 64 4.72 9.78 9.42
C ARG A 64 3.58 10.74 9.13
N ASP A 65 2.83 11.14 10.15
CA ASP A 65 1.71 12.06 10.03
C ASP A 65 2.18 13.50 9.74
N GLU A 66 3.22 13.97 10.39
CA GLU A 66 3.80 15.29 10.17
C GLU A 66 4.41 15.44 8.76
N LEU A 67 5.15 14.43 8.32
CA LEU A 67 5.84 14.45 7.02
C LEU A 67 4.98 13.92 5.87
N GLN A 68 3.83 13.30 6.15
CA GLN A 68 2.98 12.62 5.17
C GLN A 68 3.76 11.57 4.35
N LEU A 69 4.67 10.83 5.02
CA LEU A 69 5.53 9.81 4.42
C LEU A 69 5.38 8.48 5.13
N PHE A 70 5.67 7.38 4.42
CA PHE A 70 5.77 6.05 5.01
C PHE A 70 6.87 5.22 4.35
N VAL A 71 7.24 4.11 4.99
CA VAL A 71 8.32 3.22 4.55
C VAL A 71 7.74 1.89 4.08
N ALA A 72 8.28 1.38 2.99
CA ALA A 72 8.07 0.01 2.53
C ALA A 72 9.40 -0.70 2.33
N GLU A 73 9.44 -2.00 2.57
CA GLU A 73 10.62 -2.84 2.47
C GLU A 73 10.36 -4.05 1.57
N GLY A 74 11.36 -4.41 0.75
CA GLY A 74 11.32 -5.54 -0.16
C GLY A 74 10.77 -5.22 -1.55
N ASN A 75 11.43 -5.76 -2.58
CA ASN A 75 11.17 -5.45 -3.99
C ASN A 75 9.69 -5.66 -4.37
N LYS A 76 9.07 -6.77 -3.95
CA LYS A 76 7.69 -7.07 -4.32
C LYS A 76 6.72 -6.01 -3.78
N CYS A 77 6.83 -5.67 -2.49
CA CYS A 77 5.97 -4.66 -1.86
C CYS A 77 6.18 -3.28 -2.51
N ILE A 78 7.45 -2.89 -2.73
CA ILE A 78 7.80 -1.61 -3.34
C ILE A 78 7.24 -1.49 -4.76
N ASN A 79 7.44 -2.51 -5.60
CA ASN A 79 6.96 -2.50 -6.98
C ASN A 79 5.43 -2.38 -7.07
N ASP A 80 4.69 -3.06 -6.18
CA ASP A 80 3.23 -2.96 -6.11
C ASP A 80 2.78 -1.53 -5.71
N LEU A 81 3.54 -0.86 -4.84
CA LEU A 81 3.23 0.48 -4.34
C LEU A 81 3.61 1.60 -5.33
N GLU A 82 4.68 1.44 -6.12
CA GLU A 82 5.16 2.45 -7.08
C GLU A 82 4.12 2.88 -8.11
N GLY A 83 3.12 2.02 -8.41
CA GLY A 83 2.01 2.35 -9.32
C GLY A 83 0.94 3.28 -8.73
N THR A 84 0.89 3.43 -7.41
CA THR A 84 -0.19 4.13 -6.69
C THR A 84 0.33 5.29 -5.84
N PHE A 85 1.48 5.12 -5.21
CA PHE A 85 2.07 6.09 -4.29
C PHE A 85 3.28 6.80 -4.90
N ALA A 86 3.40 8.10 -4.65
CA ALA A 86 4.54 8.86 -5.12
C ALA A 86 5.83 8.45 -4.38
N LEU A 87 6.79 7.91 -5.12
CA LEU A 87 8.11 7.54 -4.58
C LEU A 87 8.95 8.79 -4.27
N ARG A 88 9.50 8.87 -3.07
CA ARG A 88 10.37 9.97 -2.61
C ARG A 88 11.83 9.57 -2.50
N LEU A 89 12.10 8.35 -2.08
CA LEU A 89 13.45 7.85 -1.91
C LEU A 89 13.47 6.34 -2.10
N LYS A 90 14.42 5.83 -2.87
CA LYS A 90 14.68 4.39 -3.01
C LYS A 90 16.12 4.10 -2.58
N ILE A 91 16.27 3.16 -1.68
CA ILE A 91 17.53 2.77 -1.06
C ILE A 91 17.79 1.31 -1.42
N THR A 92 18.95 1.07 -2.02
CA THR A 92 19.40 -0.26 -2.44
C THR A 92 20.85 -0.46 -2.00
N LEU A 93 21.39 -1.65 -2.21
CA LEU A 93 22.80 -1.93 -1.98
C LEU A 93 23.74 -1.13 -2.90
N ASP A 94 23.23 -0.48 -3.94
CA ASP A 94 24.03 0.38 -4.80
C ASP A 94 24.35 1.74 -4.13
N ASN A 95 23.43 2.26 -3.29
CA ASN A 95 23.56 3.57 -2.66
C ASN A 95 23.70 3.53 -1.13
N ALA A 96 23.57 2.36 -0.50
CA ALA A 96 23.72 2.15 0.93
C ALA A 96 24.45 0.84 1.23
N THR A 97 25.18 0.80 2.32
CA THR A 97 25.81 -0.43 2.84
C THR A 97 24.78 -1.34 3.51
N PRO A 98 25.03 -2.67 3.60
CA PRO A 98 24.17 -3.58 4.35
C PRO A 98 23.92 -3.15 5.79
N THR A 99 24.94 -2.56 6.45
CA THR A 99 24.82 -2.04 7.81
C THR A 99 23.88 -0.84 7.89
N GLU A 100 23.94 0.08 6.93
CA GLU A 100 23.05 1.24 6.87
C GLU A 100 21.60 0.80 6.60
N ILE A 101 21.39 -0.17 5.69
CA ILE A 101 20.07 -0.75 5.45
C ILE A 101 19.53 -1.43 6.72
N ALA A 102 20.35 -2.21 7.42
CA ALA A 102 19.95 -2.85 8.66
C ALA A 102 19.57 -1.86 9.77
N GLN A 103 20.20 -0.68 9.81
CA GLN A 103 19.86 0.38 10.76
C GLN A 103 18.49 1.03 10.47
N MET A 104 18.03 1.00 9.23
CA MET A 104 16.77 1.60 8.78
C MET A 104 15.62 0.62 8.74
N SER A 105 15.90 -0.66 8.55
CA SER A 105 14.90 -1.71 8.43
C SER A 105 14.16 -1.97 9.75
N SER A 106 12.87 -2.23 9.63
CA SER A 106 12.02 -2.74 10.71
C SER A 106 12.02 -4.28 10.80
N LEU A 107 12.63 -4.95 9.82
CA LEU A 107 12.61 -6.39 9.70
C LEU A 107 13.84 -7.03 10.37
N ARG A 108 13.64 -8.22 10.93
CA ARG A 108 14.72 -9.02 11.52
C ARG A 108 15.78 -9.39 10.47
N THR A 109 15.37 -9.64 9.24
CA THR A 109 16.23 -9.90 8.09
C THR A 109 15.94 -8.85 7.02
N PRO A 110 16.75 -7.80 6.89
CA PRO A 110 16.56 -6.73 5.92
C PRO A 110 16.59 -7.25 4.48
N PRO A 111 15.64 -6.86 3.62
CA PRO A 111 15.52 -7.40 2.26
C PRO A 111 16.43 -6.71 1.23
N GLY A 112 17.39 -5.87 1.67
CA GLY A 112 18.33 -5.17 0.80
C GLY A 112 17.76 -3.97 0.03
N VAL A 113 16.47 -3.69 0.15
CA VAL A 113 15.82 -2.54 -0.48
C VAL A 113 14.77 -1.93 0.44
N ILE A 114 14.79 -0.59 0.55
CA ILE A 114 13.83 0.22 1.32
C ILE A 114 13.36 1.36 0.42
N ALA A 115 12.10 1.70 0.48
CA ALA A 115 11.55 2.86 -0.21
C ALA A 115 10.72 3.73 0.73
N VAL A 116 10.74 5.04 0.48
CA VAL A 116 9.89 6.02 1.15
C VAL A 116 8.89 6.55 0.14
N PHE A 117 7.62 6.49 0.51
CA PHE A 117 6.50 6.95 -0.29
C PHE A 117 5.73 8.08 0.41
N GLU A 118 5.02 8.88 -0.36
CA GLU A 118 4.00 9.79 0.18
C GLU A 118 2.75 9.00 0.56
N LYS A 119 2.12 9.40 1.67
CA LYS A 119 0.79 8.88 2.02
C LYS A 119 -0.24 9.29 0.96
N ALA A 120 -1.23 8.44 0.71
CA ALA A 120 -2.37 8.81 -0.11
C ALA A 120 -3.13 9.98 0.53
N LYS A 121 -3.61 10.90 -0.31
CA LYS A 121 -4.59 11.90 0.14
C LYS A 121 -5.89 11.18 0.46
N GLN A 122 -6.49 11.54 1.58
CA GLN A 122 -7.80 11.00 1.95
C GLN A 122 -8.83 11.36 0.88
N GLN A 123 -9.51 10.35 0.37
CA GLN A 123 -10.59 10.51 -0.61
C GLN A 123 -11.92 10.33 0.10
N ALA A 124 -12.94 11.05 -0.36
CA ALA A 124 -14.30 10.79 0.09
C ALA A 124 -14.74 9.40 -0.39
N ILE A 125 -15.52 8.71 0.44
CA ILE A 125 -16.13 7.44 0.04
C ILE A 125 -17.24 7.75 -0.96
N ASP A 126 -17.19 7.07 -2.10
CA ASP A 126 -18.25 7.19 -3.11
C ASP A 126 -19.44 6.29 -2.74
N PHE A 127 -20.52 6.90 -2.34
CA PHE A 127 -21.77 6.24 -1.97
C PHE A 127 -22.66 5.88 -3.19
N SER A 128 -22.31 6.36 -4.38
CA SER A 128 -23.16 6.18 -5.58
C SER A 128 -23.08 4.76 -6.16
N THR A 129 -22.06 4.00 -5.79
CA THR A 129 -21.84 2.64 -6.29
C THR A 129 -22.23 1.60 -5.25
N ASN A 130 -23.22 0.76 -5.57
CA ASN A 130 -23.57 -0.40 -4.76
C ASN A 130 -22.41 -1.38 -4.72
N ARG A 131 -21.70 -1.47 -3.58
CA ARG A 131 -20.57 -2.36 -3.37
C ARG A 131 -20.45 -2.79 -1.91
N LEU A 132 -19.68 -3.85 -1.69
CA LEU A 132 -19.30 -4.25 -0.33
C LEU A 132 -18.18 -3.34 0.17
N ILE A 133 -18.33 -2.90 1.41
CA ILE A 133 -17.35 -2.10 2.17
C ILE A 133 -17.07 -2.86 3.47
N LEU A 134 -15.84 -2.85 3.93
CA LEU A 134 -15.50 -3.35 5.26
C LEU A 134 -15.39 -2.18 6.23
N ALA A 135 -15.95 -2.31 7.43
CA ALA A 135 -15.75 -1.37 8.53
C ALA A 135 -15.00 -2.06 9.68
N LEU A 136 -14.00 -1.38 10.24
CA LEU A 136 -13.15 -1.89 11.32
C LEU A 136 -13.33 -1.02 12.57
N ASP A 137 -13.86 -1.62 13.61
CA ASP A 137 -14.10 -1.00 14.90
C ASP A 137 -12.97 -1.35 15.88
N GLY A 138 -11.91 -0.52 15.89
CA GLY A 138 -10.82 -0.61 16.85
C GLY A 138 -9.89 -1.82 16.65
N ILE A 139 -9.57 -2.21 15.43
CA ILE A 139 -8.56 -3.24 15.15
C ILE A 139 -7.18 -2.70 15.50
N GLN A 140 -6.58 -3.18 16.59
CA GLN A 140 -5.34 -2.60 17.13
C GLN A 140 -4.07 -3.34 16.72
N ASP A 141 -4.14 -4.65 16.45
CA ASP A 141 -2.96 -5.41 16.05
C ASP A 141 -2.56 -5.12 14.59
N PRO A 142 -1.31 -4.65 14.35
CA PRO A 142 -0.83 -4.35 13.01
C PRO A 142 -0.79 -5.56 12.07
N GLY A 143 -0.57 -6.76 12.60
CA GLY A 143 -0.55 -8.01 11.82
C GLY A 143 -1.94 -8.37 11.33
N ASN A 144 -2.96 -8.25 12.21
CA ASN A 144 -4.36 -8.45 11.86
C ASN A 144 -4.81 -7.44 10.80
N LEU A 145 -4.55 -6.14 11.01
CA LEU A 145 -4.91 -5.12 10.03
C LEU A 145 -4.29 -5.39 8.66
N GLY A 146 -2.98 -5.69 8.61
CA GLY A 146 -2.32 -5.99 7.34
C GLY A 146 -2.87 -7.23 6.64
N THR A 147 -3.22 -8.28 7.41
CA THR A 147 -3.86 -9.49 6.89
C THR A 147 -5.26 -9.20 6.37
N ILE A 148 -6.04 -8.38 7.08
CA ILE A 148 -7.39 -7.94 6.66
C ILE A 148 -7.30 -7.17 5.34
N ILE A 149 -6.40 -6.19 5.22
CA ILE A 149 -6.20 -5.42 3.98
C ILE A 149 -5.89 -6.36 2.80
N ARG A 150 -4.99 -7.32 2.99
CA ARG A 150 -4.65 -8.31 1.98
C ARG A 150 -5.82 -9.22 1.61
N THR A 151 -6.64 -9.59 2.58
CA THR A 151 -7.85 -10.39 2.38
C THR A 151 -8.90 -9.60 1.60
N CYS A 152 -9.07 -8.32 1.90
CA CYS A 152 -9.95 -7.42 1.16
C CYS A 152 -9.55 -7.29 -0.31
N ASP A 153 -8.26 -7.10 -0.59
CA ASP A 153 -7.73 -7.09 -1.95
C ASP A 153 -8.07 -8.40 -2.70
N TRP A 154 -7.90 -9.55 -2.04
CA TRP A 154 -8.20 -10.86 -2.63
C TRP A 154 -9.68 -11.03 -3.02
N PHE A 155 -10.59 -10.54 -2.15
CA PHE A 155 -12.03 -10.64 -2.36
C PHE A 155 -12.65 -9.44 -3.10
N GLY A 156 -11.84 -8.50 -3.60
CA GLY A 156 -12.33 -7.33 -4.35
C GLY A 156 -13.12 -6.35 -3.48
N ILE A 157 -12.70 -6.16 -2.22
CA ILE A 157 -13.20 -5.13 -1.33
C ILE A 157 -12.19 -3.97 -1.36
N TYR A 158 -12.57 -2.89 -2.01
CA TYR A 158 -11.64 -1.79 -2.31
C TYR A 158 -11.66 -0.66 -1.28
N ASP A 159 -12.66 -0.63 -0.39
CA ASP A 159 -12.79 0.40 0.64
C ASP A 159 -12.90 -0.23 2.02
N ILE A 160 -12.07 0.25 2.93
CA ILE A 160 -12.10 -0.09 4.35
C ILE A 160 -12.29 1.20 5.15
N ILE A 161 -13.37 1.27 5.93
CA ILE A 161 -13.63 2.35 6.88
C ILE A 161 -13.06 1.95 8.23
N CYS A 162 -12.26 2.79 8.84
CA CYS A 162 -11.62 2.50 10.12
C CYS A 162 -12.03 3.55 11.15
N SER A 163 -12.37 3.10 12.36
CA SER A 163 -12.41 3.99 13.52
C SER A 163 -11.01 4.59 13.77
N LYS A 164 -10.94 5.75 14.43
CA LYS A 164 -9.66 6.46 14.68
C LYS A 164 -8.66 5.69 15.54
N ASP A 165 -9.13 4.75 16.34
CA ASP A 165 -8.33 3.87 17.21
C ASP A 165 -7.86 2.59 16.53
N THR A 166 -8.30 2.33 15.29
CA THR A 166 -7.74 1.28 14.45
C THR A 166 -6.26 1.59 14.13
N ALA A 167 -5.42 0.55 14.09
CA ALA A 167 -4.00 0.66 13.79
C ALA A 167 -3.74 1.43 12.48
N ASP A 168 -2.65 2.18 12.43
CA ASP A 168 -2.26 2.96 11.25
C ASP A 168 -1.84 2.04 10.10
N CYS A 169 -2.53 2.12 8.97
CA CYS A 169 -2.22 1.32 7.77
C CYS A 169 -0.82 1.59 7.20
N TYR A 170 -0.22 2.74 7.50
CA TYR A 170 1.14 3.09 7.13
C TYR A 170 2.20 2.68 8.17
N ASN A 171 1.81 2.01 9.26
CA ASN A 171 2.76 1.39 10.16
C ASN A 171 3.62 0.37 9.37
N PRO A 172 4.95 0.37 9.48
CA PRO A 172 5.82 -0.53 8.73
C PRO A 172 5.45 -2.02 8.86
N LYS A 173 4.96 -2.46 10.02
CA LYS A 173 4.47 -3.83 10.22
C LYS A 173 3.20 -4.11 9.41
N VAL A 174 2.28 -3.14 9.33
CA VAL A 174 1.06 -3.26 8.51
C VAL A 174 1.44 -3.28 7.03
N VAL A 175 2.23 -2.30 6.56
CA VAL A 175 2.69 -2.23 5.16
C VAL A 175 3.32 -3.55 4.72
N GLN A 176 4.19 -4.12 5.56
CA GLN A 176 4.82 -5.41 5.30
C GLN A 176 3.80 -6.56 5.21
N ALA A 177 2.84 -6.62 6.15
CA ALA A 177 1.84 -7.69 6.21
C ALA A 177 0.85 -7.63 5.03
N THR A 178 0.61 -6.44 4.43
CA THR A 178 -0.27 -6.30 3.26
C THR A 178 0.31 -6.92 1.99
N MET A 179 1.63 -7.16 1.92
CA MET A 179 2.31 -7.68 0.73
C MET A 179 1.97 -6.88 -0.55
N GLY A 180 1.83 -5.55 -0.44
CA GLY A 180 1.51 -4.66 -1.55
C GLY A 180 0.01 -4.39 -1.77
N ALA A 181 -0.90 -5.08 -1.08
CA ALA A 181 -2.34 -4.89 -1.22
C ALA A 181 -2.80 -3.45 -0.89
N LEU A 182 -2.01 -2.72 -0.08
CA LEU A 182 -2.28 -1.31 0.25
C LEU A 182 -2.34 -0.40 -1.00
N ALA A 183 -1.76 -0.81 -2.13
CA ALA A 183 -1.87 -0.09 -3.40
C ALA A 183 -3.26 -0.17 -4.03
N ARG A 184 -4.09 -1.16 -3.66
CA ARG A 184 -5.37 -1.46 -4.30
C ARG A 184 -6.57 -1.27 -3.37
N VAL A 185 -6.33 -1.18 -2.06
CA VAL A 185 -7.36 -1.00 -1.03
C VAL A 185 -7.23 0.39 -0.42
N ARG A 186 -8.32 1.16 -0.45
CA ARG A 186 -8.40 2.51 0.12
C ARG A 186 -8.78 2.44 1.60
N MET A 187 -8.00 3.12 2.43
CA MET A 187 -8.22 3.18 3.87
C MET A 187 -8.83 4.54 4.26
N HIS A 188 -9.98 4.52 4.90
CA HIS A 188 -10.72 5.71 5.30
C HIS A 188 -10.82 5.76 6.83
N TYR A 189 -9.99 6.56 7.46
CA TYR A 189 -10.07 6.78 8.92
C TYR A 189 -11.08 7.88 9.22
N VAL A 190 -12.02 7.59 10.11
CA VAL A 190 -13.11 8.49 10.48
C VAL A 190 -13.12 8.75 11.98
N ASP A 191 -13.51 9.96 12.38
CA ASP A 191 -13.58 10.34 13.80
C ASP A 191 -14.78 9.71 14.49
N ASP A 192 -15.89 9.57 13.79
CA ASP A 192 -17.16 9.02 14.29
C ASP A 192 -17.67 7.91 13.37
N LEU A 193 -17.21 6.68 13.61
CA LEU A 193 -17.64 5.51 12.84
C LEU A 193 -19.13 5.17 13.07
N PRO A 194 -19.69 5.22 14.30
CA PRO A 194 -21.12 5.03 14.53
C PRO A 194 -22.00 5.98 13.72
N GLN A 195 -21.70 7.28 13.70
CA GLN A 195 -22.45 8.26 12.91
C GLN A 195 -22.37 7.96 11.42
N MET A 196 -21.19 7.67 10.90
CA MET A 196 -21.04 7.33 9.49
C MET A 196 -21.82 6.07 9.10
N LEU A 197 -21.85 5.04 9.95
CA LEU A 197 -22.64 3.84 9.72
C LEU A 197 -24.15 4.14 9.78
N SER A 198 -24.59 5.07 10.66
CA SER A 198 -25.98 5.54 10.70
C SER A 198 -26.36 6.21 9.38
N ASP A 199 -25.51 7.06 8.83
CA ASP A 199 -25.74 7.74 7.54
C ASP A 199 -25.91 6.71 6.40
N PHE A 200 -25.13 5.64 6.40
CA PHE A 200 -25.28 4.53 5.45
C PHE A 200 -26.61 3.77 5.65
N LYS A 201 -27.00 3.53 6.91
CA LYS A 201 -28.29 2.88 7.22
C LYS A 201 -29.45 3.71 6.69
N ASP A 202 -29.42 5.04 6.88
CA ASP A 202 -30.44 5.96 6.39
C ASP A 202 -30.49 6.00 4.85
N ALA A 203 -29.36 5.73 4.18
CA ALA A 203 -29.28 5.55 2.74
C ALA A 203 -29.65 4.11 2.28
N ASN A 204 -30.26 3.30 3.17
CA ASN A 204 -30.68 1.92 2.93
C ASN A 204 -29.52 0.93 2.61
N TYR A 205 -28.31 1.19 3.08
CA TYR A 205 -27.24 0.20 3.03
C TYR A 205 -27.44 -0.82 4.15
N PRO A 206 -27.44 -2.13 3.88
CA PRO A 206 -27.44 -3.14 4.92
C PRO A 206 -26.10 -3.12 5.65
N ILE A 207 -26.15 -3.17 7.00
CA ILE A 207 -24.99 -3.15 7.89
C ILE A 207 -24.96 -4.49 8.63
N TYR A 208 -23.95 -5.30 8.33
CA TYR A 208 -23.77 -6.64 8.86
C TYR A 208 -22.72 -6.62 9.96
N GLY A 209 -23.11 -6.78 11.21
CA GLY A 209 -22.20 -6.89 12.34
C GLY A 209 -21.85 -8.34 12.64
N THR A 210 -20.57 -8.63 12.90
CA THR A 210 -20.11 -9.97 13.27
C THR A 210 -20.10 -10.11 14.80
N LEU A 211 -20.99 -10.91 15.35
CA LEU A 211 -21.22 -11.07 16.78
C LEU A 211 -21.24 -12.55 17.19
N LEU A 212 -20.83 -12.84 18.44
CA LEU A 212 -20.93 -14.20 19.01
C LEU A 212 -22.36 -14.62 19.26
N GLU A 213 -23.27 -13.67 19.51
CA GLU A 213 -24.71 -13.84 19.68
C GLU A 213 -25.51 -13.55 18.37
N GLY A 214 -24.85 -13.52 17.24
CA GLY A 214 -25.50 -13.27 15.95
C GLY A 214 -26.23 -14.47 15.37
N ASN A 215 -26.88 -14.26 14.22
CA ASN A 215 -27.52 -15.32 13.46
C ASN A 215 -26.45 -16.15 12.71
N ASN A 216 -26.64 -17.47 12.68
CA ASN A 216 -25.76 -18.34 11.90
C ASN A 216 -25.69 -17.87 10.45
N MET A 217 -24.52 -17.44 9.99
CA MET A 217 -24.31 -16.87 8.67
C MET A 217 -24.62 -17.86 7.52
N TYR A 218 -24.60 -19.15 7.80
CA TYR A 218 -24.91 -20.21 6.82
C TYR A 218 -26.39 -20.57 6.75
N ALA A 219 -27.23 -20.01 7.64
CA ALA A 219 -28.66 -20.24 7.59
C ALA A 219 -29.30 -19.54 6.37
N PRO A 220 -30.36 -20.08 5.82
CA PRO A 220 -31.09 -19.44 4.71
C PRO A 220 -31.46 -17.99 5.07
N ASN A 221 -31.28 -17.07 4.12
CA ASN A 221 -31.60 -15.64 4.26
C ASN A 221 -30.84 -14.87 5.36
N SER A 222 -29.79 -15.43 5.95
CA SER A 222 -28.93 -14.72 6.92
C SER A 222 -28.20 -13.53 6.28
N ILE A 223 -27.87 -13.64 5.00
CA ILE A 223 -27.26 -12.58 4.20
C ILE A 223 -28.17 -12.28 3.02
N PRO A 224 -29.16 -11.38 3.18
CA PRO A 224 -30.15 -11.11 2.13
C PRO A 224 -29.55 -10.40 0.92
N ASN A 225 -28.44 -9.72 1.07
CA ASN A 225 -27.73 -9.09 -0.02
C ASN A 225 -26.23 -9.36 0.08
N LYS A 226 -25.65 -10.02 -0.92
CA LYS A 226 -24.22 -10.33 -1.00
C LYS A 226 -23.44 -9.36 -1.88
N GLU A 227 -24.13 -8.51 -2.65
CA GLU A 227 -23.51 -7.64 -3.64
C GLU A 227 -23.08 -6.30 -3.05
N PHE A 228 -23.85 -5.75 -2.10
CA PHE A 228 -23.54 -4.49 -1.47
C PHE A 228 -23.92 -4.47 0.01
N GLY A 229 -23.30 -3.56 0.76
CA GLY A 229 -23.50 -3.37 2.19
C GLY A 229 -22.19 -3.13 2.92
N ILE A 230 -22.27 -2.94 4.21
CA ILE A 230 -21.10 -2.75 5.08
C ILE A 230 -20.99 -3.94 6.02
N ILE A 231 -19.82 -4.55 6.02
CA ILE A 231 -19.48 -5.65 6.94
C ILE A 231 -18.65 -5.04 8.06
N VAL A 232 -19.10 -5.17 9.31
CA VAL A 232 -18.42 -4.60 10.48
C VAL A 232 -17.70 -5.71 11.23
N MET A 233 -16.38 -5.52 11.41
CA MET A 233 -15.52 -6.37 12.25
C MET A 233 -15.13 -5.59 13.50
N GLY A 234 -15.30 -6.20 14.66
CA GLY A 234 -15.01 -5.59 15.94
C GLY A 234 -13.59 -5.84 16.43
N ASN A 235 -13.22 -5.15 17.51
CA ASN A 235 -11.97 -5.29 18.24
C ASN A 235 -11.75 -6.74 18.74
N GLU A 236 -10.50 -7.17 18.81
CA GLU A 236 -10.12 -8.53 19.19
C GLU A 236 -10.55 -8.91 20.63
N GLY A 237 -10.54 -7.95 21.55
CA GLY A 237 -10.90 -8.17 22.94
C GLY A 237 -12.34 -7.80 23.28
N ASN A 238 -12.86 -6.71 22.70
CA ASN A 238 -14.14 -6.13 23.09
C ASN A 238 -15.27 -6.37 22.08
N GLY A 239 -14.94 -6.91 20.89
CA GLY A 239 -15.90 -7.07 19.80
C GLY A 239 -16.35 -5.72 19.21
N ILE A 240 -17.56 -5.68 18.67
CA ILE A 240 -18.18 -4.47 18.14
C ILE A 240 -18.71 -3.61 19.29
N SER A 241 -18.38 -2.31 19.27
CA SER A 241 -18.77 -1.35 20.30
C SER A 241 -20.30 -1.19 20.41
N PRO A 242 -20.83 -0.85 21.60
CA PRO A 242 -22.28 -0.72 21.79
C PRO A 242 -22.92 0.29 20.83
N ALA A 243 -22.30 1.43 20.58
CA ALA A 243 -22.82 2.44 19.68
C ALA A 243 -22.98 1.94 18.23
N ILE A 244 -22.06 1.09 17.77
CA ILE A 244 -22.15 0.48 16.44
C ILE A 244 -23.20 -0.65 16.43
N ARG A 245 -23.36 -1.40 17.51
CA ARG A 245 -24.39 -2.46 17.59
C ARG A 245 -25.81 -1.89 17.39
N GLU A 246 -26.11 -0.68 17.82
CA GLU A 246 -27.41 -0.01 17.65
C GLU A 246 -27.77 0.33 16.20
N VAL A 247 -26.75 0.51 15.35
CA VAL A 247 -26.96 0.83 13.93
C VAL A 247 -26.92 -0.40 13.01
N LEU A 248 -26.59 -1.58 13.53
CA LEU A 248 -26.60 -2.82 12.73
C LEU A 248 -27.99 -3.13 12.23
N THR A 249 -28.09 -3.57 10.98
CA THR A 249 -29.34 -4.07 10.38
C THR A 249 -29.43 -5.59 10.44
N HIS A 250 -28.26 -6.26 10.42
CA HIS A 250 -28.14 -7.71 10.49
C HIS A 250 -26.97 -8.10 11.39
N THR A 251 -27.11 -9.20 12.09
CA THR A 251 -26.04 -9.77 12.92
C THR A 251 -25.66 -11.15 12.40
N LEU A 252 -24.38 -11.41 12.26
CA LEU A 252 -23.82 -12.64 11.72
C LEU A 252 -22.94 -13.34 12.74
N LEU A 253 -23.11 -14.66 12.85
CA LEU A 253 -22.28 -15.55 13.65
C LEU A 253 -21.60 -16.57 12.73
N ILE A 254 -20.30 -16.74 12.87
CA ILE A 254 -19.58 -17.92 12.39
C ILE A 254 -19.78 -19.02 13.45
N PRO A 255 -20.56 -20.07 13.16
CA PRO A 255 -20.85 -21.07 14.18
C PRO A 255 -19.60 -21.85 14.58
N SER A 256 -19.41 -22.06 15.87
CA SER A 256 -18.45 -23.03 16.38
C SER A 256 -19.03 -24.44 16.32
N TYR A 257 -18.28 -25.38 15.79
CA TYR A 257 -18.64 -26.81 15.79
C TYR A 257 -17.95 -27.58 16.93
N ASN A 258 -17.18 -26.89 17.76
CA ASN A 258 -16.55 -27.47 18.92
C ASN A 258 -17.51 -27.41 20.12
N THR A 259 -17.95 -28.58 20.60
CA THR A 259 -18.86 -28.73 21.76
C THR A 259 -18.14 -28.56 23.11
N ASN A 260 -16.82 -28.61 23.14
CA ASN A 260 -16.02 -28.60 24.38
C ASN A 260 -15.61 -27.18 24.83
N ASN A 261 -16.06 -26.14 24.17
CA ASN A 261 -15.89 -24.73 24.55
C ASN A 261 -14.46 -24.31 24.87
N THR A 262 -13.49 -24.64 24.01
CA THR A 262 -12.06 -24.38 24.27
C THR A 262 -11.56 -23.05 23.71
N SER A 263 -12.32 -22.42 22.81
CA SER A 263 -11.99 -21.10 22.21
C SER A 263 -13.20 -20.19 22.26
N GLU A 264 -13.03 -19.00 22.85
CA GLU A 264 -14.12 -18.01 22.96
C GLU A 264 -14.44 -17.33 21.63
N SER A 265 -13.42 -17.14 20.76
CA SER A 265 -13.59 -16.48 19.46
C SER A 265 -12.51 -16.90 18.46
N LEU A 266 -12.71 -16.55 17.20
CA LEU A 266 -11.69 -16.64 16.16
C LEU A 266 -10.85 -15.37 16.10
N ASN A 267 -9.59 -15.50 15.66
CA ASN A 267 -8.80 -14.34 15.30
C ASN A 267 -9.55 -13.48 14.26
N VAL A 268 -9.57 -12.17 14.45
CA VAL A 268 -10.37 -11.25 13.63
C VAL A 268 -10.05 -11.29 12.13
N SER A 269 -8.77 -11.47 11.77
CA SER A 269 -8.39 -11.58 10.35
C SER A 269 -8.87 -12.89 9.72
N ILE A 270 -8.91 -13.98 10.48
CA ILE A 270 -9.47 -15.27 10.05
C ILE A 270 -11.00 -15.15 9.92
N ALA A 271 -11.67 -14.56 10.92
CA ALA A 271 -13.12 -14.32 10.86
C ALA A 271 -13.49 -13.46 9.64
N THR A 272 -12.72 -12.40 9.36
CA THR A 272 -12.89 -11.57 8.16
C THR A 272 -12.79 -12.40 6.88
N ALA A 273 -11.81 -13.28 6.77
CA ALA A 273 -11.65 -14.11 5.57
C ALA A 273 -12.84 -15.05 5.36
N ILE A 274 -13.36 -15.67 6.44
CA ILE A 274 -14.53 -16.56 6.36
C ILE A 274 -15.79 -15.79 5.96
N ILE A 275 -16.02 -14.62 6.55
CA ILE A 275 -17.17 -13.77 6.22
C ILE A 275 -17.09 -13.32 4.75
N LEU A 276 -15.96 -12.78 4.30
CA LEU A 276 -15.80 -12.32 2.92
C LEU A 276 -15.95 -13.46 1.91
N ALA A 277 -15.45 -14.66 2.23
CA ALA A 277 -15.65 -15.85 1.41
C ALA A 277 -17.13 -16.22 1.25
N GLU A 278 -17.91 -16.11 2.34
CA GLU A 278 -19.35 -16.38 2.27
C GLU A 278 -20.10 -15.31 1.46
N PHE A 279 -19.76 -14.03 1.61
CA PHE A 279 -20.33 -12.95 0.78
C PHE A 279 -20.00 -13.11 -0.71
N ARG A 280 -18.85 -13.69 -1.05
CA ARG A 280 -18.41 -13.93 -2.43
C ARG A 280 -18.72 -15.33 -2.94
N ARG A 281 -19.33 -16.18 -2.11
CA ARG A 281 -19.76 -17.51 -2.55
C ARG A 281 -20.85 -17.38 -3.62
N PRO A 282 -20.67 -17.98 -4.81
CA PRO A 282 -21.72 -18.00 -5.85
C PRO A 282 -23.01 -18.62 -5.30
N ILE A 283 -24.12 -18.07 -5.72
CA ILE A 283 -25.48 -18.58 -5.39
C ILE A 283 -25.77 -19.79 -6.25
#